data_4e4f6ab163fd7059689a6ea4b248441f
#
_entry.id   4e4f6ab163fd7059689a6ea4b248441f
#
_cell.length_a   1.000
_cell.length_b   1.000
_cell.length_c   1.000
_cell.angle_alpha   90.00
_cell.angle_beta   90.00
_cell.angle_gamma   90.00
#
_symmetry.space_group_name_H-M   'P 1'
#
loop_
_entity.id
_entity.type
_entity.pdbx_description
1 polymer ?
#
loop_
_entity_poly.entity_id
_entity_poly.type
_entity_poly.pdbx_seq_one_letter_code
_entity_poly.pdbx_strand_id
1 'polypeptide(L)'
;MLLAVVLVAGCARQDDDVLRFWAMGREAEVVTELIVDFEREHPGIRVEVQHIPWSAAHEKLLTAFAGDGLPDICQLGNTWMPEFAALGVLEPLQDRVDASPVVREDDYFPGIWGTNVIDGTLLGVPWYVDTRLLYYRKDILRAAGVERLPVTWEEWRVAMAAVQREVGPRRHAILMPLNEFEPQVSLALQQDAPMLRDDNGRGNFSSPGIGRALAFYVDMFEQGWAPAVSETQISNVWDEFFKGSFAFYLSGPWNIREFRRREPPALAGEWGTMALPGPDGPGAGIAGGTSLVLFRDSPRKEAAWKLVEYLSRPDVQKRFHAMIGNLPPRRSTWEDPALANDELSRAFRDQLERVEPTPQVLEWERIAQELRLATERVVRGRESQSEAMRRLDAKVDDILAKRRWVRARKAEAAP
;
A
#
# COMPACT_ATOMS: atom_id res chain seq x y z
N MET A 1 -22.21 -62.60 32.31
CA MET A 1 -21.09 -61.64 32.28
C MET A 1 -21.45 -60.55 31.26
N LEU A 2 -22.05 -59.45 31.73
CA LEU A 2 -22.38 -58.30 30.86
C LEU A 2 -21.18 -57.37 30.86
N LEU A 3 -20.62 -57.10 29.68
CA LEU A 3 -19.53 -56.15 29.47
C LEU A 3 -20.20 -54.79 29.24
N ALA A 4 -20.07 -53.86 30.20
CA ALA A 4 -20.50 -52.47 30.03
C ALA A 4 -19.39 -51.71 29.25
N VAL A 5 -19.71 -51.32 28.02
CA VAL A 5 -18.88 -50.39 27.22
C VAL A 5 -19.19 -49.00 27.68
N VAL A 6 -18.27 -48.38 28.43
CA VAL A 6 -18.29 -46.95 28.74
C VAL A 6 -17.80 -46.18 27.52
N LEU A 7 -18.71 -45.58 26.75
CA LEU A 7 -18.38 -44.57 25.76
C LEU A 7 -17.96 -43.29 26.50
N VAL A 8 -16.64 -43.06 26.55
CA VAL A 8 -16.08 -41.75 26.89
C VAL A 8 -16.32 -40.83 25.69
N ALA A 9 -17.36 -40.05 25.71
CA ALA A 9 -17.55 -38.92 24.83
C ALA A 9 -16.48 -37.89 25.21
N GLY A 10 -15.33 -37.94 24.54
CA GLY A 10 -14.37 -36.88 24.54
C GLY A 10 -15.01 -35.67 23.85
N CYS A 11 -15.61 -34.75 24.62
CA CYS A 11 -15.83 -33.41 24.12
C CYS A 11 -14.47 -32.83 23.76
N ALA A 12 -14.14 -32.83 22.46
CA ALA A 12 -13.20 -31.84 21.94
C ALA A 12 -13.82 -30.49 22.31
N ARG A 13 -13.31 -29.86 23.38
CA ARG A 13 -13.52 -28.44 23.59
C ARG A 13 -12.96 -27.80 22.33
N GLN A 14 -13.81 -27.42 21.41
CA GLN A 14 -13.52 -26.39 20.45
C GLN A 14 -13.07 -25.22 21.33
N ASP A 15 -11.86 -24.69 21.10
CA ASP A 15 -11.36 -23.50 21.79
C ASP A 15 -12.21 -22.29 21.35
N ASP A 16 -13.44 -22.22 21.88
CA ASP A 16 -14.41 -21.16 21.55
C ASP A 16 -13.97 -19.78 22.06
N ASP A 17 -12.90 -19.74 22.88
CA ASP A 17 -12.40 -18.51 23.51
C ASP A 17 -11.16 -17.91 22.83
N VAL A 18 -10.66 -18.47 21.70
CA VAL A 18 -9.46 -17.99 21.01
C VAL A 18 -9.82 -17.13 19.81
N LEU A 19 -9.43 -15.86 19.84
CA LEU A 19 -9.57 -14.91 18.74
C LEU A 19 -8.55 -15.23 17.65
N ARG A 20 -8.98 -15.53 16.43
CA ARG A 20 -8.10 -15.82 15.29
C ARG A 20 -7.76 -14.55 14.53
N PHE A 21 -6.48 -14.19 14.55
CA PHE A 21 -5.96 -13.04 13.82
C PHE A 21 -5.03 -13.49 12.69
N TRP A 22 -5.39 -13.19 11.44
CA TRP A 22 -4.52 -13.43 10.30
C TRP A 22 -3.72 -12.18 9.97
N ALA A 23 -2.40 -12.30 10.04
CA ALA A 23 -1.48 -11.21 9.70
C ALA A 23 -0.42 -11.70 8.70
N MET A 24 0.11 -10.78 7.89
CA MET A 24 0.99 -11.08 6.78
C MET A 24 2.44 -10.71 7.09
N GLY A 25 3.37 -11.42 6.45
CA GLY A 25 4.78 -11.09 6.44
C GLY A 25 5.38 -10.87 7.84
N ARG A 26 6.30 -9.93 7.93
CA ARG A 26 6.98 -9.60 9.18
C ARG A 26 6.05 -8.97 10.23
N GLU A 27 4.97 -8.33 9.81
CA GLU A 27 3.94 -7.77 10.70
C GLU A 27 3.35 -8.84 11.62
N ALA A 28 3.13 -10.05 11.08
CA ALA A 28 2.64 -11.18 11.85
C ALA A 28 3.62 -11.65 12.94
N GLU A 29 4.93 -11.59 12.67
CA GLU A 29 5.96 -11.92 13.66
C GLU A 29 6.00 -10.90 14.79
N VAL A 30 5.99 -9.61 14.41
CA VAL A 30 6.16 -8.49 15.34
C VAL A 30 4.91 -8.27 16.20
N VAL A 31 3.73 -8.41 15.64
CA VAL A 31 2.48 -8.18 16.38
C VAL A 31 2.29 -9.15 17.54
N THR A 32 2.89 -10.34 17.48
CA THR A 32 2.81 -11.31 18.58
C THR A 32 3.37 -10.76 19.90
N GLU A 33 4.38 -9.89 19.84
CA GLU A 33 4.93 -9.23 21.04
C GLU A 33 3.93 -8.22 21.64
N LEU A 34 3.15 -7.53 20.78
CA LEU A 34 2.11 -6.61 21.22
C LEU A 34 0.89 -7.36 21.79
N ILE A 35 0.58 -8.53 21.23
CA ILE A 35 -0.52 -9.39 21.70
C ILE A 35 -0.30 -9.84 23.13
N VAL A 36 0.92 -10.13 23.56
CA VAL A 36 1.23 -10.49 24.96
C VAL A 36 0.75 -9.40 25.94
N ASP A 37 0.96 -8.13 25.60
CA ASP A 37 0.51 -7.02 26.42
C ASP A 37 -1.00 -6.84 26.35
N PHE A 38 -1.60 -7.01 25.17
CA PHE A 38 -3.07 -7.00 24.99
C PHE A 38 -3.76 -8.06 25.86
N GLU A 39 -3.28 -9.30 25.86
CA GLU A 39 -3.84 -10.40 26.65
C GLU A 39 -3.72 -10.13 28.18
N ARG A 40 -2.65 -9.43 28.59
CA ARG A 40 -2.48 -9.00 29.97
C ARG A 40 -3.49 -7.92 30.37
N GLU A 41 -3.77 -6.96 29.48
CA GLU A 41 -4.76 -5.90 29.69
C GLU A 41 -6.20 -6.44 29.62
N HIS A 42 -6.43 -7.53 28.88
CA HIS A 42 -7.74 -8.14 28.66
C HIS A 42 -7.77 -9.62 29.09
N PRO A 43 -7.72 -9.92 30.43
CA PRO A 43 -7.78 -11.28 30.92
C PRO A 43 -9.06 -11.98 30.41
N GLY A 44 -8.91 -13.15 29.80
CA GLY A 44 -9.99 -13.92 29.20
C GLY A 44 -10.11 -13.80 27.68
N ILE A 45 -9.33 -12.92 27.03
CA ILE A 45 -9.17 -12.92 25.58
C ILE A 45 -7.80 -13.51 25.24
N ARG A 46 -7.80 -14.58 24.47
CA ARG A 46 -6.57 -15.15 23.88
C ARG A 46 -6.57 -14.90 22.37
N VAL A 47 -5.41 -14.61 21.80
CA VAL A 47 -5.26 -14.32 20.37
C VAL A 47 -4.29 -15.29 19.74
N GLU A 48 -4.74 -16.00 18.73
CA GLU A 48 -3.89 -16.82 17.87
C GLU A 48 -3.58 -16.05 16.60
N VAL A 49 -2.30 -15.67 16.43
CA VAL A 49 -1.84 -15.00 15.21
C VAL A 49 -1.40 -16.04 14.20
N GLN A 50 -2.07 -16.08 13.05
CA GLN A 50 -1.64 -16.90 11.92
C GLN A 50 -0.79 -16.05 10.97
N HIS A 51 0.49 -16.43 10.83
CA HIS A 51 1.40 -15.82 9.87
C HIS A 51 1.12 -16.33 8.46
N ILE A 52 0.93 -15.41 7.51
CA ILE A 52 0.71 -15.71 6.09
C ILE A 52 1.73 -14.94 5.25
N PRO A 53 2.48 -15.60 4.35
CA PRO A 53 3.32 -14.89 3.39
C PRO A 53 2.48 -13.97 2.49
N TRP A 54 2.93 -12.74 2.23
CA TRP A 54 2.23 -11.79 1.36
C TRP A 54 1.90 -12.38 -0.01
N SER A 55 2.82 -13.15 -0.59
CA SER A 55 2.64 -13.78 -1.91
C SER A 55 1.50 -14.81 -1.98
N ALA A 56 1.03 -15.31 -0.84
CA ALA A 56 -0.05 -16.30 -0.76
C ALA A 56 -1.31 -15.76 -0.07
N ALA A 57 -1.26 -14.55 0.49
CA ALA A 57 -2.29 -14.04 1.40
C ALA A 57 -3.64 -13.83 0.70
N HIS A 58 -3.64 -13.20 -0.46
CA HIS A 58 -4.85 -12.91 -1.22
C HIS A 58 -5.60 -14.20 -1.61
N GLU A 59 -4.89 -15.15 -2.23
CA GLU A 59 -5.49 -16.45 -2.63
C GLU A 59 -5.97 -17.26 -1.42
N LYS A 60 -5.21 -17.22 -0.31
CA LYS A 60 -5.61 -17.91 0.92
C LYS A 60 -6.90 -17.32 1.50
N LEU A 61 -7.06 -16.01 1.52
CA LEU A 61 -8.28 -15.35 1.99
C LEU A 61 -9.50 -15.73 1.12
N LEU A 62 -9.35 -15.72 -0.21
CA LEU A 62 -10.42 -16.14 -1.13
C LEU A 62 -10.78 -17.62 -0.96
N THR A 63 -9.79 -18.49 -0.74
CA THR A 63 -10.02 -19.91 -0.46
C THR A 63 -10.73 -20.11 0.86
N ALA A 64 -10.34 -19.38 1.89
CA ALA A 64 -10.97 -19.41 3.20
C ALA A 64 -12.42 -18.91 3.16
N PHE A 65 -12.69 -17.86 2.38
CA PHE A 65 -14.05 -17.41 2.11
C PHE A 65 -14.91 -18.52 1.48
N ALA A 66 -14.40 -19.19 0.43
CA ALA A 66 -15.13 -20.25 -0.23
C ALA A 66 -15.37 -21.49 0.63
N GLY A 67 -14.57 -21.68 1.69
CA GLY A 67 -14.64 -22.82 2.63
C GLY A 67 -15.16 -22.48 4.02
N ASP A 68 -15.81 -21.32 4.23
CA ASP A 68 -16.31 -20.82 5.52
C ASP A 68 -15.24 -20.83 6.63
N GLY A 69 -13.96 -20.62 6.25
CA GLY A 69 -12.80 -20.69 7.12
C GLY A 69 -12.13 -19.34 7.45
N LEU A 70 -12.82 -18.22 7.22
CA LEU A 70 -12.29 -16.89 7.54
C LEU A 70 -11.96 -16.72 9.03
N PRO A 71 -10.95 -15.93 9.41
CA PRO A 71 -10.63 -15.63 10.80
C PRO A 71 -11.64 -14.66 11.43
N ASP A 72 -11.41 -14.25 12.68
CA ASP A 72 -12.22 -13.23 13.34
C ASP A 72 -11.79 -11.82 12.91
N ILE A 73 -10.48 -11.61 12.79
CA ILE A 73 -9.84 -10.36 12.37
C ILE A 73 -8.72 -10.64 11.38
N CYS A 74 -8.49 -9.74 10.46
CA CYS A 74 -7.43 -9.87 9.47
C CYS A 74 -6.75 -8.52 9.20
N GLN A 75 -5.45 -8.57 8.95
CA GLN A 75 -4.73 -7.54 8.22
C GLN A 75 -5.12 -7.63 6.75
N LEU A 76 -5.72 -6.60 6.19
CA LEU A 76 -6.14 -6.59 4.78
C LEU A 76 -5.44 -5.46 4.03
N GLY A 77 -4.86 -5.76 2.88
CA GLY A 77 -4.27 -4.74 2.01
C GLY A 77 -5.33 -3.74 1.52
N ASN A 78 -4.99 -2.45 1.50
CA ASN A 78 -5.93 -1.39 1.15
C ASN A 78 -6.53 -1.59 -0.26
N THR A 79 -5.77 -2.11 -1.21
CA THR A 79 -6.23 -2.38 -2.58
C THR A 79 -7.19 -3.58 -2.67
N TRP A 80 -7.22 -4.44 -1.65
CA TRP A 80 -8.12 -5.60 -1.59
C TRP A 80 -9.48 -5.27 -0.95
N MET A 81 -9.58 -4.14 -0.24
CA MET A 81 -10.82 -3.72 0.44
C MET A 81 -12.06 -3.76 -0.45
N PRO A 82 -12.03 -3.26 -1.71
CA PRO A 82 -13.21 -3.30 -2.58
C PRO A 82 -13.67 -4.71 -2.94
N GLU A 83 -12.74 -5.67 -3.07
CA GLU A 83 -13.07 -7.06 -3.40
C GLU A 83 -13.77 -7.73 -2.22
N PHE A 84 -13.21 -7.66 -1.02
CA PHE A 84 -13.81 -8.26 0.16
C PHE A 84 -15.11 -7.55 0.59
N ALA A 85 -15.25 -6.25 0.33
CA ALA A 85 -16.52 -5.54 0.45
C ALA A 85 -17.58 -6.09 -0.51
N ALA A 86 -17.22 -6.33 -1.78
CA ALA A 86 -18.13 -6.89 -2.77
C ALA A 86 -18.56 -8.34 -2.47
N LEU A 87 -17.71 -9.12 -1.79
CA LEU A 87 -18.05 -10.44 -1.26
C LEU A 87 -19.03 -10.38 -0.06
N GLY A 88 -19.22 -9.19 0.54
CA GLY A 88 -20.14 -8.97 1.64
C GLY A 88 -19.68 -9.57 2.98
N VAL A 89 -18.41 -9.91 3.12
CA VAL A 89 -17.87 -10.63 4.29
C VAL A 89 -17.34 -9.72 5.39
N LEU A 90 -17.15 -8.43 5.09
CA LEU A 90 -16.62 -7.47 6.06
C LEU A 90 -17.72 -6.89 6.94
N GLU A 91 -17.44 -6.76 8.22
CA GLU A 91 -18.33 -6.12 9.20
C GLU A 91 -18.29 -4.60 9.03
N PRO A 92 -19.46 -3.92 8.95
CA PRO A 92 -19.52 -2.46 9.04
C PRO A 92 -19.05 -1.98 10.42
N LEU A 93 -18.20 -0.95 10.45
CA LEU A 93 -17.54 -0.52 11.69
C LEU A 93 -17.96 0.86 12.18
N GLN A 94 -18.85 1.59 11.47
CA GLN A 94 -19.18 2.98 11.81
C GLN A 94 -19.69 3.10 13.26
N ASP A 95 -20.68 2.30 13.65
CA ASP A 95 -21.24 2.37 15.01
C ASP A 95 -20.19 2.09 16.09
N ARG A 96 -19.21 1.23 15.80
CA ARG A 96 -18.10 0.93 16.72
C ARG A 96 -17.13 2.10 16.81
N VAL A 97 -16.84 2.75 15.70
CA VAL A 97 -15.96 3.94 15.66
C VAL A 97 -16.62 5.09 16.40
N ASP A 98 -17.93 5.33 16.18
CA ASP A 98 -18.67 6.40 16.84
C ASP A 98 -18.72 6.23 18.38
N ALA A 99 -18.70 4.99 18.86
CA ALA A 99 -18.65 4.67 20.28
C ALA A 99 -17.23 4.57 20.86
N SER A 100 -16.19 4.59 20.02
CA SER A 100 -14.81 4.33 20.43
C SER A 100 -14.14 5.58 21.05
N PRO A 101 -13.51 5.45 22.22
CA PRO A 101 -12.66 6.50 22.76
C PRO A 101 -11.27 6.54 22.09
N VAL A 102 -10.92 5.51 21.32
CA VAL A 102 -9.57 5.32 20.73
C VAL A 102 -9.56 5.61 19.26
N VAL A 103 -10.44 4.98 18.48
CA VAL A 103 -10.47 5.11 17.01
C VAL A 103 -11.33 6.31 16.64
N ARG A 104 -10.71 7.35 16.07
CA ARG A 104 -11.40 8.58 15.67
C ARG A 104 -10.95 8.95 14.26
N GLU A 105 -11.88 9.12 13.34
CA GLU A 105 -11.63 9.45 11.94
C GLU A 105 -10.75 10.68 11.76
N ASP A 106 -11.02 11.76 12.54
CA ASP A 106 -10.33 13.05 12.46
C ASP A 106 -8.82 12.97 12.77
N ASP A 107 -8.37 11.90 13.42
CA ASP A 107 -6.96 11.65 13.74
C ASP A 107 -6.22 10.87 12.63
N TYR A 108 -6.91 10.33 11.63
CA TYR A 108 -6.29 9.64 10.52
C TYR A 108 -6.04 10.58 9.32
N PHE A 109 -5.10 10.23 8.45
CA PHE A 109 -4.92 10.90 7.17
C PHE A 109 -6.13 10.60 6.28
N PRO A 110 -6.80 11.61 5.68
CA PRO A 110 -8.07 11.43 4.97
C PRO A 110 -7.98 10.43 3.81
N GLY A 111 -6.92 10.50 2.99
CA GLY A 111 -6.72 9.55 1.89
C GLY A 111 -6.56 8.11 2.38
N ILE A 112 -5.92 7.92 3.54
CA ILE A 112 -5.76 6.59 4.17
C ILE A 112 -7.08 6.10 4.76
N TRP A 113 -7.81 6.96 5.48
CA TRP A 113 -9.13 6.61 5.99
C TRP A 113 -10.09 6.25 4.84
N GLY A 114 -10.07 7.04 3.76
CA GLY A 114 -10.89 6.84 2.58
C GLY A 114 -10.72 5.48 1.91
N THR A 115 -9.55 4.81 2.04
CA THR A 115 -9.37 3.43 1.52
C THR A 115 -10.26 2.41 2.21
N ASN A 116 -10.80 2.71 3.39
CA ASN A 116 -11.64 1.83 4.18
C ASN A 116 -13.14 2.11 4.04
N VAL A 117 -13.51 3.18 3.35
CA VAL A 117 -14.91 3.56 3.07
C VAL A 117 -15.26 3.11 1.66
N ILE A 118 -15.98 2.02 1.52
CA ILE A 118 -16.39 1.44 0.24
C ILE A 118 -17.90 1.63 0.07
N ASP A 119 -18.31 2.27 -1.03
CA ASP A 119 -19.72 2.62 -1.31
C ASP A 119 -20.40 3.28 -0.08
N GLY A 120 -19.70 4.18 0.61
CA GLY A 120 -20.18 4.92 1.78
C GLY A 120 -20.21 4.12 3.09
N THR A 121 -19.69 2.89 3.12
CA THR A 121 -19.64 2.03 4.31
C THR A 121 -18.21 1.89 4.81
N LEU A 122 -17.96 2.19 6.08
CA LEU A 122 -16.68 1.96 6.73
C LEU A 122 -16.51 0.47 7.07
N LEU A 123 -15.47 -0.17 6.53
CA LEU A 123 -15.25 -1.62 6.60
C LEU A 123 -13.91 -2.03 7.22
N GLY A 124 -13.07 -1.08 7.58
CA GLY A 124 -11.78 -1.34 8.21
C GLY A 124 -11.26 -0.15 8.99
N VAL A 125 -10.23 -0.39 9.81
CA VAL A 125 -9.48 0.67 10.52
C VAL A 125 -8.04 0.61 10.05
N PRO A 126 -7.44 1.70 9.55
CA PRO A 126 -6.05 1.71 9.10
C PRO A 126 -5.10 1.26 10.21
N TRP A 127 -4.24 0.29 9.93
CA TRP A 127 -3.27 -0.24 10.88
C TRP A 127 -1.88 0.37 10.72
N TYR A 128 -1.39 0.38 9.49
CA TYR A 128 -0.19 1.11 9.11
C TYR A 128 -0.32 1.63 7.67
N VAL A 129 0.51 2.60 7.34
CA VAL A 129 0.50 3.23 6.03
C VAL A 129 1.75 2.94 5.24
N ASP A 130 1.55 2.85 3.95
CA ASP A 130 2.56 2.70 2.93
C ASP A 130 2.23 3.69 1.80
N THR A 131 3.19 4.55 1.50
CA THR A 131 3.15 5.40 0.31
C THR A 131 4.52 5.44 -0.32
N ARG A 132 4.58 5.66 -1.61
CA ARG A 132 5.86 5.79 -2.31
C ARG A 132 6.32 7.24 -2.30
N LEU A 133 7.63 7.43 -2.14
CA LEU A 133 8.31 8.71 -2.32
C LEU A 133 9.73 8.48 -2.84
N LEU A 134 10.52 9.53 -2.98
CA LEU A 134 11.87 9.44 -3.49
C LEU A 134 12.90 9.40 -2.35
N TYR A 135 13.73 8.36 -2.36
CA TYR A 135 15.04 8.36 -1.72
C TYR A 135 16.04 9.02 -2.67
N TYR A 136 16.98 9.81 -2.16
CA TYR A 136 17.95 10.49 -3.01
C TYR A 136 19.34 10.56 -2.37
N ARG A 137 20.37 10.65 -3.22
CA ARG A 137 21.79 10.79 -2.84
C ARG A 137 22.19 12.27 -2.90
N LYS A 138 22.42 12.87 -1.73
CA LYS A 138 22.79 14.29 -1.57
C LYS A 138 24.10 14.61 -2.26
N ASP A 139 25.10 13.74 -2.11
CA ASP A 139 26.44 13.89 -2.71
C ASP A 139 26.38 13.86 -4.24
N ILE A 140 25.61 12.95 -4.84
CA ILE A 140 25.47 12.85 -6.30
C ILE A 140 24.69 14.06 -6.85
N LEU A 141 23.61 14.47 -6.19
CA LEU A 141 22.85 15.66 -6.59
C LEU A 141 23.73 16.91 -6.55
N ARG A 142 24.52 17.07 -5.49
CA ARG A 142 25.46 18.19 -5.33
C ARG A 142 26.53 18.19 -6.44
N ALA A 143 27.12 17.04 -6.75
CA ALA A 143 28.08 16.89 -7.86
C ALA A 143 27.45 17.24 -9.21
N ALA A 144 26.18 16.92 -9.42
CA ALA A 144 25.43 17.25 -10.63
C ALA A 144 24.95 18.72 -10.67
N GLY A 145 25.25 19.54 -9.66
CA GLY A 145 24.83 20.94 -9.60
C GLY A 145 23.33 21.13 -9.24
N VAL A 146 22.68 20.12 -8.67
CA VAL A 146 21.29 20.21 -8.21
C VAL A 146 21.28 20.78 -6.78
N GLU A 147 21.10 22.10 -6.68
CA GLU A 147 21.15 22.82 -5.40
C GLU A 147 19.86 22.70 -4.58
N ARG A 148 18.73 22.49 -5.24
CA ARG A 148 17.42 22.36 -4.62
C ARG A 148 16.72 21.08 -5.08
N LEU A 149 16.02 20.45 -4.16
CA LEU A 149 15.22 19.26 -4.48
C LEU A 149 14.07 19.65 -5.42
N PRO A 150 13.81 18.86 -6.47
CA PRO A 150 12.73 19.13 -7.40
C PRO A 150 11.35 18.98 -6.70
N VAL A 151 10.44 19.89 -7.00
CA VAL A 151 9.07 19.90 -6.49
C VAL A 151 8.07 19.65 -7.62
N THR A 152 8.45 20.03 -8.84
CA THR A 152 7.64 19.79 -10.06
C THR A 152 8.25 18.72 -10.95
N TRP A 153 7.44 18.15 -11.85
CA TRP A 153 7.92 17.20 -12.85
C TRP A 153 9.00 17.81 -13.76
N GLU A 154 8.87 19.07 -14.10
CA GLU A 154 9.87 19.74 -14.94
C GLU A 154 11.20 19.90 -14.18
N GLU A 155 11.16 20.32 -12.92
CA GLU A 155 12.36 20.39 -12.08
C GLU A 155 12.99 19.01 -11.90
N TRP A 156 12.17 17.97 -11.76
CA TRP A 156 12.65 16.60 -11.63
C TRP A 156 13.29 16.08 -12.91
N ARG A 157 12.70 16.40 -14.08
CA ARG A 157 13.30 16.13 -15.40
C ARG A 157 14.68 16.76 -15.54
N VAL A 158 14.79 18.05 -15.20
CA VAL A 158 16.06 18.80 -15.23
C VAL A 158 17.09 18.18 -14.28
N ALA A 159 16.67 17.82 -13.05
CA ALA A 159 17.55 17.18 -12.09
C ALA A 159 18.03 15.79 -12.57
N MET A 160 17.15 14.95 -13.09
CA MET A 160 17.52 13.64 -13.65
C MET A 160 18.49 13.77 -14.82
N ALA A 161 18.25 14.72 -15.72
CA ALA A 161 19.17 14.98 -16.86
C ALA A 161 20.55 15.46 -16.37
N ALA A 162 20.60 16.31 -15.34
CA ALA A 162 21.86 16.76 -14.74
C ALA A 162 22.61 15.61 -14.07
N VAL A 163 21.93 14.82 -13.28
CA VAL A 163 22.47 13.62 -12.62
C VAL A 163 22.99 12.63 -13.67
N GLN A 164 22.23 12.35 -14.74
CA GLN A 164 22.65 11.39 -15.76
C GLN A 164 23.95 11.83 -16.48
N ARG A 165 24.11 13.12 -16.73
CA ARG A 165 25.36 13.65 -17.28
C ARG A 165 26.54 13.44 -16.34
N GLU A 166 26.33 13.68 -15.04
CA GLU A 166 27.37 13.53 -14.00
C GLU A 166 27.77 12.06 -13.81
N VAL A 167 26.80 11.16 -13.68
CA VAL A 167 27.08 9.75 -13.36
C VAL A 167 27.55 8.94 -14.59
N GLY A 168 27.27 9.42 -15.79
CA GLY A 168 27.65 8.78 -17.04
C GLY A 168 26.80 7.55 -17.41
N PRO A 169 27.13 6.88 -18.53
CA PRO A 169 26.23 5.90 -19.17
C PRO A 169 26.13 4.54 -18.44
N ARG A 170 26.96 4.27 -17.46
CA ARG A 170 26.96 3.00 -16.71
C ARG A 170 26.16 3.05 -15.43
N ARG A 171 25.67 4.22 -15.06
CA ARG A 171 24.83 4.48 -13.88
C ARG A 171 23.59 5.23 -14.34
N HIS A 172 22.60 5.33 -13.48
CA HIS A 172 21.31 5.92 -13.82
C HIS A 172 20.94 7.05 -12.88
N ALA A 173 20.12 7.98 -13.35
CA ALA A 173 19.61 9.04 -12.49
C ALA A 173 18.59 8.49 -11.49
N ILE A 174 17.76 7.52 -11.90
CA ILE A 174 16.69 6.97 -11.07
C ILE A 174 16.54 5.47 -11.26
N LEU A 175 16.11 4.78 -10.21
CA LEU A 175 15.60 3.42 -10.29
C LEU A 175 14.08 3.44 -10.15
N MET A 176 13.41 2.89 -11.15
CA MET A 176 11.97 2.57 -11.17
C MET A 176 11.77 1.13 -11.66
N PRO A 177 11.54 0.15 -10.79
CA PRO A 177 11.39 -1.25 -11.19
C PRO A 177 10.18 -1.47 -12.09
N LEU A 178 10.36 -2.20 -13.22
CA LEU A 178 9.29 -2.47 -14.18
C LEU A 178 8.23 -3.47 -13.69
N ASN A 179 8.50 -4.19 -12.61
CA ASN A 179 7.59 -5.17 -12.03
C ASN A 179 6.63 -4.59 -10.98
N GLU A 180 6.67 -3.28 -10.75
CA GLU A 180 5.75 -2.54 -9.88
C GLU A 180 4.79 -1.68 -10.71
N PHE A 181 3.56 -1.52 -10.28
CA PHE A 181 2.57 -0.63 -10.90
C PHE A 181 2.43 0.71 -10.17
N GLU A 182 2.92 0.78 -8.95
CA GLU A 182 2.77 1.95 -8.07
C GLU A 182 3.39 3.23 -8.65
N PRO A 183 4.54 3.20 -9.35
CA PRO A 183 5.07 4.41 -9.99
C PRO A 183 4.10 5.01 -11.03
N GLN A 184 3.56 4.19 -11.92
CA GLN A 184 2.63 4.62 -12.96
C GLN A 184 1.33 5.15 -12.35
N VAL A 185 0.80 4.45 -11.35
CA VAL A 185 -0.43 4.83 -10.65
C VAL A 185 -0.22 6.12 -9.86
N SER A 186 0.90 6.29 -9.14
CA SER A 186 1.22 7.54 -8.44
C SER A 186 1.23 8.74 -9.37
N LEU A 187 1.88 8.63 -10.55
CA LEU A 187 1.90 9.70 -11.54
C LEU A 187 0.51 9.96 -12.16
N ALA A 188 -0.29 8.91 -12.36
CA ALA A 188 -1.66 9.02 -12.87
C ALA A 188 -2.60 9.71 -11.87
N LEU A 189 -2.48 9.43 -10.56
CA LEU A 189 -3.24 10.09 -9.50
C LEU A 189 -2.95 11.60 -9.38
N GLN A 190 -1.83 12.07 -9.92
CA GLN A 190 -1.47 13.50 -9.95
C GLN A 190 -2.16 14.28 -11.10
N GLN A 191 -3.03 13.63 -11.86
CA GLN A 191 -3.72 14.26 -12.99
C GLN A 191 -5.19 14.55 -12.63
N ASP A 192 -5.75 15.61 -13.22
CA ASP A 192 -7.16 15.97 -13.09
C ASP A 192 -8.11 15.03 -13.88
N ALA A 193 -7.68 13.81 -14.14
CA ALA A 193 -8.44 12.83 -14.90
C ALA A 193 -8.41 11.48 -14.15
N PRO A 194 -9.59 10.88 -13.90
CA PRO A 194 -9.63 9.57 -13.27
C PRO A 194 -9.14 8.47 -14.22
N MET A 195 -8.51 7.44 -13.69
CA MET A 195 -8.07 6.25 -14.45
C MET A 195 -9.24 5.41 -14.97
N LEU A 196 -10.40 5.51 -14.34
CA LEU A 196 -11.65 4.88 -14.78
C LEU A 196 -12.71 5.95 -14.94
N ARG A 197 -13.58 5.82 -15.94
CA ARG A 197 -14.70 6.72 -16.23
C ARG A 197 -16.04 5.98 -16.13
N ASP A 198 -17.15 6.70 -16.37
CA ASP A 198 -18.51 6.16 -16.37
C ASP A 198 -18.80 5.41 -15.04
N ASP A 199 -18.60 6.12 -13.94
CA ASP A 199 -18.78 5.60 -12.59
C ASP A 199 -17.93 4.32 -12.34
N ASN A 200 -16.65 4.38 -12.69
CA ASN A 200 -15.70 3.26 -12.62
C ASN A 200 -16.14 2.03 -13.46
N GLY A 201 -16.89 2.25 -14.53
CA GLY A 201 -17.36 1.20 -15.42
C GLY A 201 -16.48 0.98 -16.64
N ARG A 202 -15.58 1.91 -16.99
CA ARG A 202 -14.73 1.86 -18.19
C ARG A 202 -13.34 2.40 -17.93
N GLY A 203 -12.37 1.93 -18.74
CA GLY A 203 -11.01 2.45 -18.77
C GLY A 203 -10.97 3.90 -19.28
N ASN A 204 -9.99 4.68 -18.81
CA ASN A 204 -9.74 6.05 -19.22
C ASN A 204 -8.24 6.35 -19.37
N PHE A 205 -7.43 5.32 -19.62
CA PHE A 205 -5.97 5.40 -19.71
C PHE A 205 -5.48 6.14 -20.95
N SER A 206 -6.27 6.18 -22.03
CA SER A 206 -5.99 6.95 -23.23
C SER A 206 -6.38 8.44 -23.12
N SER A 207 -6.94 8.88 -21.98
CA SER A 207 -7.24 10.30 -21.76
C SER A 207 -5.97 11.15 -21.77
N PRO A 208 -6.07 12.45 -22.18
CA PRO A 208 -4.88 13.30 -22.25
C PRO A 208 -4.13 13.46 -20.92
N GLY A 209 -4.85 13.50 -19.78
CA GLY A 209 -4.24 13.61 -18.45
C GLY A 209 -3.42 12.38 -18.11
N ILE A 210 -4.03 11.21 -18.12
CA ILE A 210 -3.33 9.95 -17.84
C ILE A 210 -2.22 9.70 -18.89
N GLY A 211 -2.49 10.04 -20.17
CA GLY A 211 -1.48 9.96 -21.22
C GLY A 211 -0.21 10.77 -20.92
N ARG A 212 -0.33 11.99 -20.34
CA ARG A 212 0.83 12.79 -19.91
C ARG A 212 1.61 12.13 -18.77
N ALA A 213 0.91 11.56 -17.80
CA ALA A 213 1.57 10.86 -16.68
C ALA A 213 2.39 9.67 -17.17
N LEU A 214 1.82 8.86 -18.05
CA LEU A 214 2.50 7.69 -18.61
C LEU A 214 3.61 8.08 -19.59
N ALA A 215 3.46 9.19 -20.33
CA ALA A 215 4.54 9.74 -21.15
C ALA A 215 5.74 10.16 -20.28
N PHE A 216 5.49 10.83 -19.16
CA PHE A 216 6.54 11.21 -18.22
C PHE A 216 7.26 9.99 -17.63
N TYR A 217 6.51 8.92 -17.29
CA TYR A 217 7.08 7.65 -16.83
C TYR A 217 7.97 7.00 -17.91
N VAL A 218 7.47 6.88 -19.13
CA VAL A 218 8.18 6.25 -20.26
C VAL A 218 9.44 7.04 -20.64
N ASP A 219 9.34 8.37 -20.64
CA ASP A 219 10.45 9.27 -20.96
C ASP A 219 11.69 9.01 -20.08
N MET A 220 11.51 8.65 -18.80
CA MET A 220 12.64 8.31 -17.93
C MET A 220 13.49 7.14 -18.46
N PHE A 221 12.88 6.19 -19.14
CA PHE A 221 13.56 5.05 -19.76
C PHE A 221 14.11 5.40 -21.15
N GLU A 222 13.35 6.13 -21.95
CA GLU A 222 13.77 6.56 -23.30
C GLU A 222 14.99 7.49 -23.26
N GLN A 223 15.06 8.36 -22.24
CA GLN A 223 16.22 9.24 -22.00
C GLN A 223 17.41 8.49 -21.34
N GLY A 224 17.24 7.20 -21.00
CA GLY A 224 18.26 6.42 -20.31
C GLY A 224 18.46 6.80 -18.84
N TRP A 225 17.56 7.60 -18.25
CA TRP A 225 17.64 7.99 -16.84
C TRP A 225 17.30 6.82 -15.91
N ALA A 226 16.43 5.91 -16.33
CA ALA A 226 16.08 4.69 -15.60
C ALA A 226 16.50 3.45 -16.40
N PRO A 227 17.01 2.38 -15.72
CA PRO A 227 17.25 1.10 -16.37
C PRO A 227 15.93 0.32 -16.56
N ALA A 228 15.76 -0.31 -17.74
CA ALA A 228 14.59 -1.15 -18.02
C ALA A 228 14.70 -2.54 -17.35
N VAL A 229 14.79 -2.59 -16.03
CA VAL A 229 14.98 -3.81 -15.23
C VAL A 229 13.83 -3.99 -14.23
N SER A 230 13.62 -5.24 -13.76
CA SER A 230 12.80 -5.54 -12.62
C SER A 230 13.61 -5.53 -11.33
N GLU A 231 12.97 -5.35 -10.18
CA GLU A 231 13.63 -5.41 -8.88
C GLU A 231 14.38 -6.74 -8.66
N THR A 232 13.81 -7.84 -9.15
CA THR A 232 14.42 -9.19 -9.05
C THR A 232 15.73 -9.33 -9.84
N GLN A 233 16.02 -8.40 -10.76
CA GLN A 233 17.28 -8.36 -11.52
C GLN A 233 18.36 -7.56 -10.78
N ILE A 234 18.02 -6.93 -9.66
CA ILE A 234 18.94 -6.17 -8.81
C ILE A 234 19.25 -7.03 -7.60
N SER A 235 20.49 -7.48 -7.45
CA SER A 235 20.89 -8.41 -6.40
C SER A 235 20.67 -7.84 -4.99
N ASN A 236 20.92 -6.55 -4.81
CA ASN A 236 20.73 -5.83 -3.56
C ASN A 236 20.55 -4.33 -3.83
N VAL A 237 19.32 -3.86 -3.79
CA VAL A 237 18.97 -2.48 -4.10
C VAL A 237 19.65 -1.46 -3.18
N TRP A 238 19.80 -1.79 -1.90
CA TRP A 238 20.41 -0.89 -0.90
C TRP A 238 21.91 -0.73 -1.14
N ASP A 239 22.62 -1.82 -1.43
CA ASP A 239 24.04 -1.78 -1.75
C ASP A 239 24.28 -1.03 -3.07
N GLU A 240 23.43 -1.26 -4.07
CA GLU A 240 23.50 -0.55 -5.35
C GLU A 240 23.24 0.97 -5.20
N PHE A 241 22.32 1.37 -4.32
CA PHE A 241 22.10 2.76 -3.98
C PHE A 241 23.36 3.42 -3.37
N PHE A 242 24.00 2.77 -2.41
CA PHE A 242 25.22 3.29 -1.80
C PHE A 242 26.44 3.24 -2.72
N LYS A 243 26.51 2.32 -3.69
CA LYS A 243 27.49 2.34 -4.76
C LYS A 243 27.26 3.49 -5.77
N GLY A 244 26.10 4.14 -5.73
CA GLY A 244 25.73 5.22 -6.64
C GLY A 244 25.30 4.70 -8.00
N SER A 245 24.80 3.47 -8.11
CA SER A 245 24.25 2.92 -9.36
C SER A 245 23.04 3.72 -9.85
N PHE A 246 22.35 4.38 -8.94
CA PHE A 246 21.29 5.36 -9.18
C PHE A 246 21.26 6.40 -8.06
N ALA A 247 20.82 7.63 -8.38
CA ALA A 247 20.77 8.75 -7.44
C ALA A 247 19.40 8.92 -6.80
N PHE A 248 18.31 8.64 -7.53
CA PHE A 248 16.95 8.61 -7.02
C PHE A 248 16.44 7.18 -6.99
N TYR A 249 15.61 6.88 -5.98
CA TYR A 249 14.92 5.58 -5.86
C TYR A 249 13.49 5.81 -5.37
N LEU A 250 12.51 5.44 -6.16
CA LEU A 250 11.10 5.53 -5.78
C LEU A 250 10.71 4.27 -5.02
N SER A 251 10.41 4.41 -3.73
CA SER A 251 10.05 3.27 -2.87
C SER A 251 9.35 3.70 -1.58
N GLY A 252 9.03 2.73 -0.73
CA GLY A 252 8.26 2.91 0.50
C GLY A 252 9.10 3.01 1.78
N PRO A 253 8.42 3.22 2.94
CA PRO A 253 9.07 3.55 4.22
C PRO A 253 9.93 2.43 4.82
N TRP A 254 9.68 1.16 4.49
CA TRP A 254 10.47 0.01 4.95
C TRP A 254 11.96 0.12 4.61
N ASN A 255 12.30 0.91 3.60
CA ASN A 255 13.69 1.11 3.20
C ASN A 255 14.48 1.99 4.16
N ILE A 256 13.86 2.89 4.95
CA ILE A 256 14.58 3.76 5.89
C ILE A 256 15.48 2.92 6.82
N ARG A 257 14.89 1.88 7.43
CA ARG A 257 15.63 1.00 8.35
C ARG A 257 16.76 0.25 7.66
N GLU A 258 16.51 -0.26 6.46
CA GLU A 258 17.52 -1.01 5.71
C GLU A 258 18.66 -0.09 5.24
N PHE A 259 18.35 1.11 4.77
CA PHE A 259 19.37 2.10 4.43
C PHE A 259 20.20 2.49 5.65
N ARG A 260 19.57 2.84 6.78
CA ARG A 260 20.31 3.16 8.02
C ARG A 260 21.24 2.04 8.46
N ARG A 261 20.80 0.81 8.38
CA ARG A 261 21.59 -0.36 8.80
C ARG A 261 22.80 -0.60 7.89
N ARG A 262 22.70 -0.22 6.62
CA ARG A 262 23.70 -0.49 5.56
C ARG A 262 24.52 0.72 5.16
N GLU A 263 24.20 1.88 5.72
CA GLU A 263 24.88 3.13 5.42
C GLU A 263 26.40 3.02 5.67
N PRO A 264 27.23 3.21 4.64
CA PRO A 264 28.67 3.21 4.85
C PRO A 264 29.09 4.45 5.63
N PRO A 265 30.09 4.37 6.55
CA PRO A 265 30.55 5.53 7.32
C PRO A 265 30.95 6.73 6.47
N ALA A 266 31.49 6.50 5.26
CA ALA A 266 31.88 7.56 4.31
C ALA A 266 30.68 8.28 3.68
N LEU A 267 29.47 7.74 3.77
CA LEU A 267 28.23 8.28 3.23
C LEU A 267 27.21 8.64 4.32
N ALA A 268 27.65 8.70 5.56
CA ALA A 268 26.79 9.05 6.68
C ALA A 268 26.13 10.42 6.47
N GLY A 269 24.79 10.42 6.42
CA GLY A 269 24.00 11.62 6.15
C GLY A 269 23.97 12.11 4.71
N GLU A 270 24.63 11.44 3.76
CA GLU A 270 24.68 11.81 2.33
C GLU A 270 23.50 11.26 1.51
N TRP A 271 22.39 10.93 2.16
CA TRP A 271 21.15 10.57 1.52
C TRP A 271 19.95 11.16 2.27
N GLY A 272 18.78 11.08 1.69
CA GLY A 272 17.56 11.60 2.27
C GLY A 272 16.33 11.07 1.57
N THR A 273 15.18 11.56 2.03
CA THR A 273 13.86 11.30 1.46
C THR A 273 13.19 12.61 1.06
N MET A 274 12.39 12.60 0.01
CA MET A 274 11.64 13.75 -0.44
C MET A 274 10.28 13.33 -1.00
N ALA A 275 9.28 14.21 -0.85
CA ALA A 275 7.97 14.01 -1.44
C ALA A 275 8.06 13.85 -2.96
N LEU A 276 7.07 13.16 -3.54
CA LEU A 276 6.97 13.04 -5.00
C LEU A 276 6.76 14.42 -5.62
N PRO A 277 7.56 14.80 -6.64
CA PRO A 277 7.22 15.93 -7.48
C PRO A 277 5.91 15.68 -8.22
N GLY A 278 5.13 16.73 -8.42
CA GLY A 278 3.90 16.70 -9.22
C GLY A 278 3.97 17.59 -10.45
N PRO A 279 2.90 17.70 -11.22
CA PRO A 279 2.89 18.54 -12.41
C PRO A 279 3.27 20.00 -12.12
N ASP A 280 2.68 20.62 -11.10
CA ASP A 280 2.81 22.04 -10.79
C ASP A 280 3.24 22.32 -9.33
N GLY A 281 3.62 21.29 -8.58
CA GLY A 281 4.00 21.37 -7.16
C GLY A 281 4.21 19.97 -6.57
N PRO A 282 4.17 19.81 -5.23
CA PRO A 282 4.29 18.48 -4.61
C PRO A 282 3.14 17.57 -5.07
N GLY A 283 3.49 16.39 -5.58
CA GLY A 283 2.54 15.45 -6.18
C GLY A 283 1.82 14.58 -5.17
N ALA A 284 0.67 14.05 -5.58
CA ALA A 284 -0.02 12.99 -4.85
C ALA A 284 0.76 11.67 -4.95
N GLY A 285 0.57 10.81 -3.96
CA GLY A 285 1.03 9.43 -3.95
C GLY A 285 -0.13 8.46 -3.73
N ILE A 286 0.13 7.17 -3.81
CA ILE A 286 -0.87 6.14 -3.50
C ILE A 286 -1.12 6.10 -2.00
N ALA A 287 -2.40 6.05 -1.60
CA ALA A 287 -2.83 5.71 -0.25
C ALA A 287 -2.71 4.19 -0.06
N GLY A 288 -1.52 3.73 0.25
CA GLY A 288 -1.21 2.33 0.50
C GLY A 288 -1.19 1.97 1.97
N GLY A 289 -0.93 0.70 2.25
CA GLY A 289 -0.84 0.12 3.57
C GLY A 289 -1.86 -0.97 3.82
N THR A 290 -2.19 -1.19 5.07
CA THR A 290 -3.15 -2.21 5.46
C THR A 290 -4.11 -1.73 6.52
N SER A 291 -5.25 -2.39 6.58
CA SER A 291 -6.30 -2.14 7.56
C SER A 291 -6.58 -3.38 8.38
N LEU A 292 -7.03 -3.18 9.60
CA LEU A 292 -7.65 -4.22 10.42
C LEU A 292 -9.11 -4.31 10.05
N VAL A 293 -9.55 -5.49 9.62
CA VAL A 293 -10.93 -5.78 9.27
C VAL A 293 -11.49 -6.88 10.16
N LEU A 294 -12.79 -6.79 10.48
CA LEU A 294 -13.54 -7.83 11.14
C LEU A 294 -14.38 -8.56 10.12
N PHE A 295 -14.47 -9.88 10.25
CA PHE A 295 -15.37 -10.66 9.40
C PHE A 295 -16.76 -10.73 10.00
N ARG A 296 -17.79 -10.56 9.13
CA ARG A 296 -19.20 -10.45 9.52
C ARG A 296 -19.70 -11.67 10.30
N ASP A 297 -19.25 -12.87 9.95
CA ASP A 297 -19.69 -14.12 10.55
C ASP A 297 -18.88 -14.52 11.79
N SER A 298 -17.93 -13.70 12.23
CA SER A 298 -17.20 -13.92 13.47
C SER A 298 -18.14 -13.86 14.67
N PRO A 299 -18.12 -14.88 15.53
CA PRO A 299 -18.86 -14.86 16.80
C PRO A 299 -18.14 -14.01 17.88
N ARG A 300 -16.91 -13.53 17.61
CA ARG A 300 -16.02 -12.84 18.56
C ARG A 300 -15.82 -11.37 18.26
N LYS A 301 -16.78 -10.71 17.63
CA LYS A 301 -16.66 -9.31 17.17
C LYS A 301 -16.27 -8.33 18.27
N GLU A 302 -16.78 -8.54 19.51
CA GLU A 302 -16.44 -7.68 20.65
C GLU A 302 -14.96 -7.83 21.07
N ALA A 303 -14.45 -9.05 21.11
CA ALA A 303 -13.04 -9.30 21.40
C ALA A 303 -12.15 -8.79 20.27
N ALA A 304 -12.56 -8.99 19.02
CA ALA A 304 -11.87 -8.48 17.84
C ALA A 304 -11.80 -6.95 17.82
N TRP A 305 -12.90 -6.27 18.18
CA TRP A 305 -12.92 -4.81 18.26
C TRP A 305 -11.97 -4.27 19.34
N LYS A 306 -11.93 -4.89 20.53
CA LYS A 306 -10.95 -4.52 21.56
C LYS A 306 -9.51 -4.63 21.08
N LEU A 307 -9.21 -5.65 20.25
CA LEU A 307 -7.88 -5.77 19.65
C LEU A 307 -7.63 -4.67 18.61
N VAL A 308 -8.63 -4.31 17.80
CA VAL A 308 -8.51 -3.16 16.86
C VAL A 308 -8.23 -1.87 17.64
N GLU A 309 -8.97 -1.58 18.69
CA GLU A 309 -8.73 -0.39 19.53
C GLU A 309 -7.33 -0.41 20.15
N TYR A 310 -6.90 -1.54 20.71
CA TYR A 310 -5.56 -1.69 21.27
C TYR A 310 -4.47 -1.42 20.24
N LEU A 311 -4.52 -2.06 19.07
CA LEU A 311 -3.54 -1.86 17.99
C LEU A 311 -3.61 -0.46 17.36
N SER A 312 -4.71 0.27 17.57
CA SER A 312 -4.90 1.63 17.09
C SER A 312 -4.41 2.69 18.08
N ARG A 313 -4.03 2.34 19.29
CA ARG A 313 -3.51 3.30 20.29
C ARG A 313 -2.19 3.92 19.80
N PRO A 314 -1.98 5.24 19.97
CA PRO A 314 -0.74 5.91 19.54
C PRO A 314 0.54 5.30 20.13
N ASP A 315 0.53 4.90 21.40
CA ASP A 315 1.65 4.24 22.07
C ASP A 315 1.98 2.87 21.49
N VAL A 316 0.94 2.10 21.11
CA VAL A 316 1.10 0.78 20.47
C VAL A 316 1.57 0.92 19.02
N GLN A 317 1.01 1.87 18.26
CA GLN A 317 1.47 2.17 16.88
C GLN A 317 2.92 2.64 16.85
N LYS A 318 3.33 3.47 17.81
CA LYS A 318 4.73 3.89 17.96
C LYS A 318 5.66 2.70 18.23
N ARG A 319 5.26 1.80 19.13
CA ARG A 319 6.04 0.56 19.37
C ARG A 319 6.11 -0.30 18.12
N PHE A 320 4.99 -0.50 17.42
CA PHE A 320 4.96 -1.24 16.17
C PHE A 320 5.88 -0.63 15.12
N HIS A 321 5.85 0.70 14.94
CA HIS A 321 6.78 1.43 14.09
C HIS A 321 8.25 1.17 14.48
N ALA A 322 8.60 1.28 15.76
CA ALA A 322 9.98 1.05 16.23
C ALA A 322 10.46 -0.37 15.94
N MET A 323 9.57 -1.37 15.99
CA MET A 323 9.90 -2.79 15.78
C MET A 323 10.06 -3.14 14.30
N ILE A 324 9.28 -2.54 13.40
CA ILE A 324 9.21 -2.97 11.99
C ILE A 324 9.54 -1.85 10.99
N GLY A 325 9.33 -0.58 11.33
CA GLY A 325 9.54 0.57 10.47
C GLY A 325 8.33 0.99 9.63
N ASN A 326 7.20 0.27 9.71
CA ASN A 326 5.96 0.69 9.06
C ASN A 326 5.41 1.96 9.72
N LEU A 327 4.89 2.90 8.92
CA LEU A 327 4.50 4.20 9.41
C LEU A 327 3.09 4.19 10.01
N PRO A 328 2.86 4.94 11.10
CA PRO A 328 1.55 5.01 11.73
C PRO A 328 0.54 5.80 10.88
N PRO A 329 -0.74 5.35 10.83
CA PRO A 329 -1.78 6.01 10.04
C PRO A 329 -2.43 7.21 10.77
N ARG A 330 -2.13 7.41 12.07
CA ARG A 330 -2.74 8.45 12.91
C ARG A 330 -1.83 9.66 13.04
N ARG A 331 -2.38 10.86 12.88
CA ARG A 331 -1.65 12.13 13.03
C ARG A 331 -1.07 12.31 14.43
N SER A 332 -1.83 11.97 15.48
CA SER A 332 -1.38 12.06 16.87
C SER A 332 -0.14 11.24 17.17
N THR A 333 0.07 10.11 16.48
CA THR A 333 1.28 9.31 16.65
C THR A 333 2.53 10.03 16.12
N TRP A 334 2.39 10.92 15.13
CA TRP A 334 3.48 11.69 14.55
C TRP A 334 3.91 12.90 15.42
N GLU A 335 3.15 13.21 16.48
CA GLU A 335 3.55 14.20 17.49
C GLU A 335 4.68 13.69 18.40
N ASP A 336 4.92 12.38 18.40
CA ASP A 336 6.03 11.79 19.15
C ASP A 336 7.38 12.35 18.65
N PRO A 337 8.26 12.86 19.54
CA PRO A 337 9.53 13.44 19.16
C PRO A 337 10.43 12.53 18.32
N ALA A 338 10.34 11.22 18.50
CA ALA A 338 11.14 10.25 17.72
C ALA A 338 10.73 10.20 16.23
N LEU A 339 9.45 10.44 15.94
CA LEU A 339 8.94 10.54 14.57
C LEU A 339 9.00 11.97 14.03
N ALA A 340 8.59 12.95 14.86
CA ALA A 340 8.53 14.36 14.47
C ALA A 340 9.91 14.94 14.10
N ASN A 341 10.97 14.50 14.79
CA ASN A 341 12.34 14.97 14.58
C ASN A 341 13.13 14.12 13.57
N ASP A 342 12.55 13.01 13.09
CA ASP A 342 13.22 12.17 12.09
C ASP A 342 13.05 12.77 10.69
N GLU A 343 14.14 13.34 10.15
CA GLU A 343 14.15 13.96 8.82
C GLU A 343 13.70 13.02 7.71
N LEU A 344 14.05 11.73 7.80
CA LEU A 344 13.69 10.74 6.77
C LEU A 344 12.20 10.39 6.82
N SER A 345 11.61 10.34 8.00
CA SER A 345 10.18 10.07 8.16
C SER A 345 9.32 11.31 7.85
N ARG A 346 9.87 12.52 7.99
CA ARG A 346 9.14 13.79 7.76
C ARG A 346 8.57 13.88 6.35
N ALA A 347 9.36 13.53 5.32
CA ALA A 347 8.89 13.54 3.94
C ALA A 347 7.71 12.58 3.71
N PHE A 348 7.69 11.44 4.41
CA PHE A 348 6.55 10.52 4.39
C PHE A 348 5.31 11.15 5.04
N ARG A 349 5.45 11.79 6.21
CA ARG A 349 4.35 12.50 6.85
C ARG A 349 3.74 13.56 5.91
N ASP A 350 4.59 14.34 5.26
CA ASP A 350 4.16 15.38 4.34
C ASP A 350 3.49 14.76 3.09
N GLN A 351 3.98 13.60 2.61
CA GLN A 351 3.36 12.88 1.50
C GLN A 351 1.99 12.31 1.88
N LEU A 352 1.81 11.83 3.12
CA LEU A 352 0.54 11.26 3.59
C LEU A 352 -0.64 12.24 3.59
N GLU A 353 -0.37 13.57 3.64
CA GLU A 353 -1.42 14.59 3.47
C GLU A 353 -1.92 14.69 2.02
N ARG A 354 -1.21 14.09 1.06
CA ARG A 354 -1.48 14.14 -0.38
C ARG A 354 -1.58 12.76 -1.02
N VAL A 355 -1.99 11.76 -0.26
CA VAL A 355 -2.22 10.44 -0.82
C VAL A 355 -3.66 10.27 -1.27
N GLU A 356 -3.85 9.57 -2.38
CA GLU A 356 -5.13 9.31 -2.98
C GLU A 356 -5.38 7.79 -3.05
N PRO A 357 -6.61 7.34 -2.79
CA PRO A 357 -6.99 5.95 -3.00
C PRO A 357 -6.87 5.57 -4.48
N THR A 358 -6.48 4.34 -4.76
CA THR A 358 -6.64 3.76 -6.08
C THR A 358 -8.13 3.60 -6.40
N PRO A 359 -8.54 3.42 -7.68
CA PRO A 359 -9.93 3.15 -8.02
C PRO A 359 -10.52 2.02 -7.18
N GLN A 360 -11.60 2.31 -6.45
CA GLN A 360 -12.23 1.36 -5.52
C GLN A 360 -13.16 0.39 -6.25
N VAL A 361 -12.56 -0.48 -7.05
CA VAL A 361 -13.26 -1.54 -7.78
C VAL A 361 -12.63 -2.90 -7.46
N LEU A 362 -13.46 -3.94 -7.37
CA LEU A 362 -12.98 -5.30 -7.06
C LEU A 362 -11.96 -5.83 -8.08
N GLU A 363 -11.99 -5.29 -9.29
CA GLU A 363 -11.13 -5.67 -10.40
C GLU A 363 -9.78 -4.93 -10.40
N TRP A 364 -9.52 -4.07 -9.39
CA TRP A 364 -8.38 -3.14 -9.41
C TRP A 364 -7.02 -3.83 -9.58
N GLU A 365 -6.75 -4.86 -8.82
CA GLU A 365 -5.46 -5.58 -8.90
C GLU A 365 -5.17 -6.08 -10.32
N ARG A 366 -6.20 -6.60 -10.98
CA ARG A 366 -6.10 -7.05 -12.38
C ARG A 366 -5.86 -5.88 -13.33
N ILE A 367 -6.55 -4.76 -13.13
CA ILE A 367 -6.39 -3.55 -13.94
C ILE A 367 -4.98 -2.98 -13.77
N ALA A 368 -4.46 -2.89 -12.55
CA ALA A 368 -3.13 -2.40 -12.24
C ALA A 368 -2.04 -3.27 -12.89
N GLN A 369 -2.20 -4.59 -12.91
CA GLN A 369 -1.28 -5.50 -13.60
C GLN A 369 -1.33 -5.31 -15.13
N GLU A 370 -2.50 -5.10 -15.73
CA GLU A 370 -2.62 -4.81 -17.17
C GLU A 370 -1.96 -3.46 -17.51
N LEU A 371 -2.10 -2.44 -16.66
CA LEU A 371 -1.40 -1.15 -16.80
C LEU A 371 0.12 -1.37 -16.78
N ARG A 372 0.64 -2.09 -15.80
CA ARG A 372 2.06 -2.42 -15.68
C ARG A 372 2.58 -3.13 -16.94
N LEU A 373 1.88 -4.15 -17.41
CA LEU A 373 2.26 -4.89 -18.62
C LEU A 373 2.18 -4.02 -19.88
N ALA A 374 1.20 -3.11 -19.96
CA ALA A 374 1.09 -2.19 -21.08
C ALA A 374 2.27 -1.22 -21.11
N THR A 375 2.59 -0.59 -19.98
CA THR A 375 3.72 0.34 -19.88
C THR A 375 5.07 -0.36 -20.09
N GLU A 376 5.24 -1.59 -19.60
CA GLU A 376 6.46 -2.37 -19.86
C GLU A 376 6.66 -2.61 -21.37
N ARG A 377 5.60 -2.90 -22.13
CA ARG A 377 5.72 -3.08 -23.59
C ARG A 377 6.16 -1.80 -24.28
N VAL A 378 5.67 -0.63 -23.84
CA VAL A 378 6.08 0.67 -24.36
C VAL A 378 7.55 0.95 -24.04
N VAL A 379 7.95 0.81 -22.77
CA VAL A 379 9.35 1.00 -22.33
C VAL A 379 10.32 0.10 -23.10
N ARG A 380 9.91 -1.11 -23.46
CA ARG A 380 10.73 -2.03 -24.26
C ARG A 380 10.64 -1.78 -25.78
N GLY A 381 9.97 -0.70 -26.22
CA GLY A 381 9.83 -0.35 -27.64
C GLY A 381 9.00 -1.34 -28.47
N ARG A 382 8.17 -2.17 -27.82
CA ARG A 382 7.34 -3.18 -28.49
C ARG A 382 6.03 -2.62 -29.05
N GLU A 383 5.63 -1.46 -28.58
CA GLU A 383 4.36 -0.82 -28.91
C GLU A 383 4.45 0.67 -28.65
N SER A 384 3.72 1.48 -29.43
CA SER A 384 3.60 2.91 -29.14
C SER A 384 2.72 3.14 -27.90
N GLN A 385 2.98 4.22 -27.16
CA GLN A 385 2.17 4.55 -25.98
C GLN A 385 0.68 4.70 -26.34
N SER A 386 0.36 5.37 -27.44
CA SER A 386 -1.03 5.61 -27.82
C SER A 386 -1.79 4.32 -28.15
N GLU A 387 -1.13 3.35 -28.77
CA GLU A 387 -1.72 2.03 -29.05
C GLU A 387 -1.86 1.22 -27.77
N ALA A 388 -0.82 1.19 -26.92
CA ALA A 388 -0.84 0.51 -25.65
C ALA A 388 -1.99 0.99 -24.76
N MET A 389 -2.20 2.32 -24.67
CA MET A 389 -3.26 2.88 -23.83
C MET A 389 -4.66 2.61 -24.38
N ARG A 390 -4.88 2.72 -25.70
CA ARG A 390 -6.18 2.33 -26.30
C ARG A 390 -6.49 0.84 -26.09
N ARG A 391 -5.47 -0.02 -26.24
CA ARG A 391 -5.63 -1.46 -25.99
C ARG A 391 -5.89 -1.74 -24.51
N LEU A 392 -5.25 -0.99 -23.61
CA LEU A 392 -5.50 -1.08 -22.17
C LEU A 392 -6.93 -0.68 -21.84
N ASP A 393 -7.46 0.41 -22.39
CA ASP A 393 -8.87 0.81 -22.20
C ASP A 393 -9.83 -0.29 -22.66
N ALA A 394 -9.62 -0.86 -23.84
CA ALA A 394 -10.45 -1.97 -24.31
C ALA A 394 -10.37 -3.20 -23.38
N LYS A 395 -9.17 -3.53 -22.89
CA LYS A 395 -8.95 -4.64 -21.96
C LYS A 395 -9.63 -4.38 -20.61
N VAL A 396 -9.54 -3.15 -20.10
CA VAL A 396 -10.20 -2.73 -18.85
C VAL A 396 -11.72 -2.73 -19.03
N ASP A 397 -12.22 -2.30 -20.18
CA ASP A 397 -13.65 -2.38 -20.51
C ASP A 397 -14.14 -3.84 -20.46
N ASP A 398 -13.37 -4.80 -20.97
CA ASP A 398 -13.70 -6.21 -20.87
C ASP A 398 -13.69 -6.70 -19.41
N ILE A 399 -12.68 -6.33 -18.65
CA ILE A 399 -12.56 -6.67 -17.22
C ILE A 399 -13.79 -6.18 -16.45
N LEU A 400 -14.23 -4.95 -16.71
CA LEU A 400 -15.34 -4.29 -16.03
C LEU A 400 -16.74 -4.62 -16.64
N ALA A 401 -16.82 -5.48 -17.65
CA ALA A 401 -18.08 -5.79 -18.35
C ALA A 401 -19.16 -6.36 -17.39
N LYS A 402 -18.76 -7.28 -16.48
CA LYS A 402 -19.69 -7.83 -15.49
C LYS A 402 -20.20 -6.78 -14.51
N ARG A 403 -19.31 -5.87 -14.07
CA ARG A 403 -19.66 -4.74 -13.18
C ARG A 403 -20.73 -3.84 -13.83
N ARG A 404 -20.55 -3.45 -15.10
CA ARG A 404 -21.53 -2.67 -15.86
C ARG A 404 -22.86 -3.38 -15.97
N TRP A 405 -22.84 -4.66 -16.29
CA TRP A 405 -24.07 -5.46 -16.41
C TRP A 405 -24.84 -5.55 -15.09
N VAL A 406 -24.16 -5.80 -13.96
CA VAL A 406 -24.78 -5.86 -12.63
C VAL A 406 -25.40 -4.52 -12.25
N ARG A 407 -24.69 -3.40 -12.53
CA ARG A 407 -25.21 -2.05 -12.24
C ARG A 407 -26.43 -1.69 -13.08
N ALA A 408 -26.39 -1.99 -14.38
CA ALA A 408 -27.55 -1.76 -15.26
C ALA A 408 -28.79 -2.49 -14.73
N ARG A 409 -28.67 -3.74 -14.32
CA ARG A 409 -29.79 -4.50 -13.73
C ARG A 409 -30.28 -3.95 -12.40
N LYS A 410 -29.37 -3.47 -11.55
CA LYS A 410 -29.79 -2.82 -10.29
C LYS A 410 -30.55 -1.53 -10.55
N ALA A 411 -30.14 -0.74 -11.53
CA ALA A 411 -30.83 0.49 -11.93
C ALA A 411 -32.23 0.19 -12.52
N GLU A 412 -32.38 -0.88 -13.31
CA GLU A 412 -33.68 -1.33 -13.85
C GLU A 412 -34.62 -1.88 -12.76
N ALA A 413 -34.07 -2.43 -11.67
CA ALA A 413 -34.83 -3.00 -10.56
C ALA A 413 -35.15 -1.99 -9.44
N ALA A 414 -34.59 -0.79 -9.51
CA ALA A 414 -34.90 0.29 -8.57
C ALA A 414 -36.30 0.86 -8.90
N PRO A 415 -37.22 1.02 -7.89
CA PRO A 415 -38.59 1.43 -8.11
C PRO A 415 -38.75 2.86 -8.60
#